data_c95d0b03419b588d0a7479872013a93c
#
_entry.id   c95d0b03419b588d0a7479872013a93c
#
_cell.length_a   1.000
_cell.length_b   1.000
_cell.length_c   1.000
_cell.angle_alpha   90.00
_cell.angle_beta   90.00
_cell.angle_gamma   90.00
#
_symmetry.space_group_name_H-M   'P 1'
#
loop_
_entity.id
_entity.type
_entity.pdbx_description
1 polymer ?
#
loop_
_entity_poly.entity_id
_entity_poly.type
_entity_poly.pdbx_seq_one_letter_code
_entity_poly.pdbx_strand_id
1 'polypeptide(L)'
;MAKKFNLKINNQKELQTLARVESIYNINYDELNIDGKEKEELIKYENDITFHREKSMQHIFKFSRAIYEANQIFAKKGVGTFNIWIEKIGIDRDSANVAIRKYSLSLKYQTKGLEEPEKVLALSNRTVKTLTGQKKDDFKETEIIEVITSDNPTSKLKEIEEQKEAIKLSDVEEKRIFLTREKVKRQHLIKKIREEIRDIEEKIKSLN
;
A
#
# COMPACT_ATOMS: atom_id res chain seq x y z
N MET A 1 -24.96 5.45 18.87
CA MET A 1 -24.34 6.77 18.60
C MET A 1 -23.09 6.55 17.77
N ALA A 2 -23.10 6.96 16.49
CA ALA A 2 -21.94 6.83 15.62
C ALA A 2 -20.85 7.80 16.07
N LYS A 3 -19.69 7.26 16.51
CA LYS A 3 -18.50 8.09 16.77
C LYS A 3 -18.07 8.73 15.45
N LYS A 4 -18.17 10.05 15.37
CA LYS A 4 -17.71 10.82 14.21
C LYS A 4 -16.18 10.73 14.15
N PHE A 5 -15.68 10.15 13.06
CA PHE A 5 -14.27 10.19 12.71
C PHE A 5 -13.92 11.63 12.32
N ASN A 6 -13.15 12.30 13.14
CA ASN A 6 -12.56 13.59 12.80
C ASN A 6 -11.11 13.36 12.44
N LEU A 7 -10.83 13.20 11.14
CA LEU A 7 -9.49 13.48 10.64
C LEU A 7 -9.17 14.93 11.01
N LYS A 8 -8.19 15.13 11.87
CA LYS A 8 -7.60 16.46 12.09
C LYS A 8 -6.83 16.82 10.82
N ILE A 9 -7.56 17.21 9.80
CA ILE A 9 -6.99 17.80 8.60
C ILE A 9 -6.62 19.21 9.00
N ASN A 10 -5.34 19.44 9.22
CA ASN A 10 -4.79 20.77 9.43
C ASN A 10 -4.94 21.54 8.12
N ASN A 11 -6.09 22.19 7.93
CA ASN A 11 -6.40 23.02 6.76
C ASN A 11 -5.59 24.35 6.71
N GLN A 12 -4.60 24.51 7.56
CA GLN A 12 -3.81 25.74 7.65
C GLN A 12 -2.32 25.49 7.39
N LYS A 13 -2.00 24.91 6.27
CA LYS A 13 -0.77 25.23 5.57
C LYS A 13 -1.09 25.29 4.09
N GLU A 14 -1.85 26.30 3.71
CA GLU A 14 -1.59 26.91 2.40
C GLU A 14 -0.10 27.22 2.40
N LEU A 15 0.60 26.48 1.61
CA LEU A 15 2.02 26.51 1.38
C LEU A 15 2.50 27.95 1.19
N GLN A 16 3.02 28.54 2.22
CA GLN A 16 4.23 29.30 2.03
C GLN A 16 5.29 28.26 1.65
N THR A 17 5.44 28.07 0.37
CA THR A 17 6.57 27.40 -0.26
C THR A 17 7.79 28.29 0.00
N LEU A 18 8.27 28.24 1.24
CA LEU A 18 9.68 28.45 1.48
C LEU A 18 10.33 27.28 0.76
N ALA A 19 10.99 27.59 -0.35
CA ALA A 19 11.76 26.64 -1.10
C ALA A 19 12.68 25.92 -0.11
N ARG A 20 12.29 24.71 0.31
CA ARG A 20 13.20 23.88 1.09
C ARG A 20 14.32 23.51 0.15
N VAL A 21 15.50 23.93 0.50
CA VAL A 21 16.75 23.63 -0.22
C VAL A 21 17.17 22.17 -0.03
N GLU A 22 16.49 21.45 0.89
CA GLU A 22 16.80 20.09 1.28
C GLU A 22 15.67 19.13 0.94
N SER A 23 16.03 17.91 0.55
CA SER A 23 15.07 16.83 0.30
C SER A 23 14.25 16.51 1.54
N ILE A 24 12.92 16.43 1.39
CA ILE A 24 12.02 16.00 2.46
C ILE A 24 12.14 14.50 2.77
N TYR A 25 12.76 13.73 1.88
CA TYR A 25 13.03 12.31 2.02
C TYR A 25 14.48 12.03 2.44
N ASN A 26 15.26 13.06 2.80
CA ASN A 26 16.69 12.96 3.15
C ASN A 26 17.53 12.31 2.04
N ILE A 27 17.18 12.53 0.78
CA ILE A 27 17.95 12.00 -0.35
C ILE A 27 19.22 12.80 -0.50
N ASN A 28 20.37 12.10 -0.53
CA ASN A 28 21.64 12.72 -0.85
C ASN A 28 21.84 12.78 -2.37
N TYR A 29 21.45 13.87 -2.97
CA TYR A 29 21.54 14.07 -4.42
C TYR A 29 22.98 14.18 -4.93
N ASP A 30 23.91 14.57 -4.06
CA ASP A 30 25.34 14.67 -4.43
C ASP A 30 25.95 13.27 -4.67
N GLU A 31 25.49 12.25 -3.94
CA GLU A 31 25.86 10.84 -4.21
C GLU A 31 25.29 10.30 -5.52
N LEU A 32 24.21 10.90 -6.02
CA LEU A 32 23.59 10.54 -7.29
C LEU A 32 24.14 11.32 -8.48
N ASN A 33 25.18 12.17 -8.26
CA ASN A 33 25.77 13.05 -9.26
C ASN A 33 24.75 13.99 -9.95
N ILE A 34 23.78 14.49 -9.20
CA ILE A 34 22.73 15.39 -9.67
C ILE A 34 23.16 16.83 -9.38
N ASP A 35 23.18 17.68 -10.40
CA ASP A 35 23.62 19.06 -10.29
C ASP A 35 22.61 19.96 -9.54
N GLY A 36 23.03 21.22 -9.22
CA GLY A 36 22.23 22.12 -8.42
C GLY A 36 20.87 22.45 -8.99
N LYS A 37 20.72 22.57 -10.32
CA LYS A 37 19.44 22.89 -10.97
C LYS A 37 18.52 21.68 -10.98
N GLU A 38 19.05 20.51 -11.34
CA GLU A 38 18.28 19.26 -11.32
C GLU A 38 17.85 18.93 -9.89
N LYS A 39 18.72 19.15 -8.90
CA LYS A 39 18.41 19.00 -7.49
C LYS A 39 17.23 19.89 -7.06
N GLU A 40 17.21 21.17 -7.43
CA GLU A 40 16.11 22.08 -7.13
C GLU A 40 14.78 21.60 -7.75
N GLU A 41 14.83 21.14 -9.01
CA GLU A 41 13.65 20.60 -9.67
C GLU A 41 13.15 19.31 -9.00
N LEU A 42 14.04 18.41 -8.62
CA LEU A 42 13.67 17.17 -7.94
C LEU A 42 13.06 17.44 -6.56
N ILE A 43 13.62 18.37 -5.79
CA ILE A 43 13.04 18.79 -4.51
C ILE A 43 11.64 19.37 -4.69
N LYS A 44 11.42 20.15 -5.77
CA LYS A 44 10.09 20.64 -6.10
C LYS A 44 9.14 19.48 -6.41
N TYR A 45 9.57 18.51 -7.22
CA TYR A 45 8.76 17.32 -7.50
C TYR A 45 8.48 16.49 -6.24
N GLU A 46 9.41 16.36 -5.31
CA GLU A 46 9.16 15.71 -4.02
C GLU A 46 8.01 16.39 -3.27
N ASN A 47 8.03 17.72 -3.21
CA ASN A 47 6.97 18.48 -2.55
C ASN A 47 5.61 18.31 -3.26
N ASP A 48 5.59 18.36 -4.59
CA ASP A 48 4.39 18.15 -5.40
C ASP A 48 3.84 16.73 -5.20
N ILE A 49 4.71 15.71 -5.23
CA ILE A 49 4.34 14.31 -4.98
C ILE A 49 3.72 14.16 -3.59
N THR A 50 4.35 14.73 -2.56
CA THR A 50 3.84 14.66 -1.19
C THR A 50 2.48 15.33 -1.06
N PHE A 51 2.32 16.53 -1.61
CA PHE A 51 1.06 17.25 -1.62
C PHE A 51 -0.05 16.45 -2.30
N HIS A 52 0.20 15.94 -3.50
CA HIS A 52 -0.80 15.18 -4.25
C HIS A 52 -1.10 13.83 -3.59
N ARG A 53 -0.11 13.20 -2.93
CA ARG A 53 -0.32 11.98 -2.13
C ARG A 53 -1.26 12.23 -0.97
N GLU A 54 -1.07 13.32 -0.21
CA GLU A 54 -1.96 13.69 0.88
C GLU A 54 -3.39 13.97 0.39
N LYS A 55 -3.54 14.72 -0.70
CA LYS A 55 -4.85 14.97 -1.31
C LYS A 55 -5.52 13.69 -1.79
N SER A 56 -4.77 12.79 -2.42
CA SER A 56 -5.28 11.48 -2.83
C SER A 56 -5.78 10.67 -1.63
N MET A 57 -5.06 10.67 -0.52
CA MET A 57 -5.49 9.98 0.70
C MET A 57 -6.81 10.54 1.25
N GLN A 58 -6.96 11.88 1.25
CA GLN A 58 -8.22 12.54 1.66
C GLN A 58 -9.38 12.12 0.76
N HIS A 59 -9.17 12.05 -0.56
CA HIS A 59 -10.20 11.63 -1.51
C HIS A 59 -10.56 10.15 -1.33
N ILE A 60 -9.57 9.27 -1.17
CA ILE A 60 -9.78 7.85 -0.89
C ILE A 60 -10.60 7.67 0.38
N PHE A 61 -10.29 8.43 1.43
CA PHE A 61 -11.05 8.39 2.69
C PHE A 61 -12.52 8.78 2.48
N LYS A 62 -12.79 9.94 1.87
CA LYS A 62 -14.15 10.43 1.61
C LYS A 62 -14.94 9.45 0.74
N PHE A 63 -14.31 8.93 -0.30
CA PHE A 63 -14.90 7.93 -1.19
C PHE A 63 -15.24 6.64 -0.43
N SER A 64 -14.26 6.07 0.30
CA SER A 64 -14.45 4.82 1.04
C SER A 64 -15.52 4.95 2.11
N ARG A 65 -15.57 6.08 2.79
CA ARG A 65 -16.62 6.42 3.77
C ARG A 65 -17.99 6.47 3.12
N ALA A 66 -18.14 7.20 2.01
CA ALA A 66 -19.42 7.34 1.32
C ALA A 66 -19.97 6.00 0.85
N ILE A 67 -19.10 5.16 0.26
CA ILE A 67 -19.47 3.80 -0.19
C ILE A 67 -19.87 2.91 1.01
N TYR A 68 -19.14 2.99 2.11
CA TYR A 68 -19.43 2.23 3.32
C TYR A 68 -20.78 2.65 3.93
N GLU A 69 -21.02 3.95 4.10
CA GLU A 69 -22.27 4.48 4.66
C GLU A 69 -23.45 4.13 3.75
N ALA A 70 -23.31 4.25 2.43
CA ALA A 70 -24.34 3.80 1.48
C ALA A 70 -24.62 2.30 1.63
N ASN A 71 -23.60 1.46 1.72
CA ASN A 71 -23.77 0.03 1.92
C ASN A 71 -24.56 -0.29 3.21
N GLN A 72 -24.33 0.46 4.30
CA GLN A 72 -25.09 0.30 5.56
C GLN A 72 -26.59 0.65 5.38
N ILE A 73 -26.90 1.65 4.54
CA ILE A 73 -28.30 2.00 4.21
C ILE A 73 -28.95 0.86 3.42
N PHE A 74 -28.26 0.36 2.38
CA PHE A 74 -28.80 -0.68 1.50
C PHE A 74 -28.87 -2.05 2.19
N ALA A 75 -28.05 -2.33 3.19
CA ALA A 75 -28.14 -3.57 3.98
C ALA A 75 -29.53 -3.80 4.61
N LYS A 76 -30.30 -2.71 4.82
CA LYS A 76 -31.67 -2.73 5.36
C LYS A 76 -32.75 -2.84 4.28
N LYS A 77 -32.40 -2.80 2.99
CA LYS A 77 -33.35 -2.65 1.87
C LYS A 77 -33.55 -3.91 1.03
N GLY A 78 -32.72 -4.91 1.21
CA GLY A 78 -32.80 -6.18 0.48
C GLY A 78 -31.55 -6.53 -0.28
N VAL A 79 -31.42 -7.83 -0.54
CA VAL A 79 -30.21 -8.41 -1.15
C VAL A 79 -30.06 -7.88 -2.58
N GLY A 80 -28.83 -7.41 -2.90
CA GLY A 80 -28.47 -7.00 -4.26
C GLY A 80 -28.75 -5.53 -4.60
N THR A 81 -29.56 -4.81 -3.82
CA THR A 81 -29.91 -3.39 -4.13
C THR A 81 -28.68 -2.48 -4.14
N PHE A 82 -27.72 -2.73 -3.26
CA PHE A 82 -26.46 -1.99 -3.25
C PHE A 82 -25.69 -2.19 -4.56
N ASN A 83 -25.59 -3.43 -5.06
CA ASN A 83 -24.87 -3.71 -6.31
C ASN A 83 -25.51 -3.01 -7.52
N ILE A 84 -26.85 -2.98 -7.58
CA ILE A 84 -27.57 -2.24 -8.63
C ILE A 84 -27.26 -0.74 -8.54
N TRP A 85 -27.21 -0.20 -7.34
CA TRP A 85 -26.92 1.21 -7.14
C TRP A 85 -25.50 1.59 -7.55
N ILE A 86 -24.46 0.82 -7.12
CA ILE A 86 -23.07 1.12 -7.48
C ILE A 86 -22.83 1.01 -8.99
N GLU A 87 -23.47 0.06 -9.67
CA GLU A 87 -23.41 -0.06 -11.13
C GLU A 87 -24.00 1.18 -11.82
N LYS A 88 -25.15 1.69 -11.32
CA LYS A 88 -25.79 2.89 -11.88
C LYS A 88 -24.94 4.15 -11.73
N ILE A 89 -24.15 4.27 -10.69
CA ILE A 89 -23.22 5.40 -10.48
C ILE A 89 -21.84 5.16 -11.12
N GLY A 90 -21.69 4.08 -11.90
CA GLY A 90 -20.48 3.79 -12.66
C GLY A 90 -19.29 3.28 -11.83
N ILE A 91 -19.55 2.73 -10.65
CA ILE A 91 -18.49 2.14 -9.79
C ILE A 91 -18.53 0.62 -9.94
N ASP A 92 -17.38 0.02 -10.21
CA ASP A 92 -17.28 -1.44 -10.26
C ASP A 92 -17.37 -2.05 -8.85
N ARG A 93 -17.88 -3.29 -8.79
CA ARG A 93 -18.14 -4.00 -7.53
C ARG A 93 -16.86 -4.27 -6.73
N ASP A 94 -15.74 -4.52 -7.39
CA ASP A 94 -14.48 -4.81 -6.72
C ASP A 94 -13.93 -3.56 -6.03
N SER A 95 -13.94 -2.43 -6.72
CA SER A 95 -13.56 -1.12 -6.15
C SER A 95 -14.45 -0.74 -4.97
N ALA A 96 -15.77 -0.93 -5.07
CA ALA A 96 -16.68 -0.67 -3.96
C ALA A 96 -16.40 -1.58 -2.75
N ASN A 97 -16.18 -2.88 -2.98
CA ASN A 97 -15.85 -3.82 -1.93
C ASN A 97 -14.52 -3.49 -1.24
N VAL A 98 -13.50 -3.10 -2.00
CA VAL A 98 -12.21 -2.67 -1.43
C VAL A 98 -12.39 -1.39 -0.62
N ALA A 99 -13.16 -0.44 -1.09
CA ALA A 99 -13.45 0.80 -0.36
C ALA A 99 -14.14 0.52 0.99
N ILE A 100 -15.16 -0.35 0.99
CA ILE A 100 -15.84 -0.79 2.22
C ILE A 100 -14.85 -1.45 3.18
N ARG A 101 -14.00 -2.36 2.69
CA ARG A 101 -13.01 -3.06 3.51
C ARG A 101 -11.98 -2.10 4.10
N LYS A 102 -11.46 -1.15 3.31
CA LYS A 102 -10.52 -0.12 3.79
C LYS A 102 -11.13 0.70 4.91
N TYR A 103 -12.34 1.20 4.73
CA TYR A 103 -12.99 2.01 5.74
C TYR A 103 -13.34 1.21 7.00
N SER A 104 -13.86 0.00 6.86
CA SER A 104 -14.14 -0.90 8.00
C SER A 104 -12.89 -1.24 8.79
N LEU A 105 -11.77 -1.52 8.10
CA LEU A 105 -10.49 -1.83 8.74
C LEU A 105 -9.94 -0.61 9.48
N SER A 106 -10.03 0.58 8.90
CA SER A 106 -9.64 1.84 9.52
C SER A 106 -10.43 2.10 10.80
N LEU A 107 -11.76 1.95 10.77
CA LEU A 107 -12.62 2.08 11.96
C LEU A 107 -12.27 1.05 13.04
N LYS A 108 -12.05 -0.21 12.65
CA LYS A 108 -11.68 -1.27 13.60
C LYS A 108 -10.40 -0.93 14.36
N TYR A 109 -9.37 -0.48 13.66
CA TYR A 109 -8.08 -0.19 14.29
C TYR A 109 -8.02 1.16 14.98
N GLN A 110 -8.81 2.13 14.55
CA GLN A 110 -9.02 3.36 15.31
C GLN A 110 -9.59 3.08 16.72
N THR A 111 -10.58 2.18 16.82
CA THR A 111 -11.16 1.82 18.11
C THR A 111 -10.20 1.03 19.00
N LYS A 112 -9.15 0.46 18.43
CA LYS A 112 -8.08 -0.29 19.12
C LYS A 112 -6.84 0.55 19.44
N GLY A 113 -6.91 1.86 19.22
CA GLY A 113 -5.85 2.78 19.60
C GLY A 113 -4.70 2.91 18.57
N LEU A 114 -4.92 2.51 17.31
CA LEU A 114 -3.94 2.82 16.27
C LEU A 114 -3.86 4.34 16.09
N GLU A 115 -2.66 4.89 16.22
CA GLU A 115 -2.44 6.35 16.17
C GLU A 115 -2.78 6.94 14.79
N GLU A 116 -2.51 6.19 13.71
CA GLU A 116 -2.68 6.64 12.33
C GLU A 116 -3.56 5.66 11.53
N PRO A 117 -4.86 5.54 11.86
CA PRO A 117 -5.76 4.60 11.19
C PRO A 117 -5.96 4.89 9.69
N GLU A 118 -5.63 6.10 9.24
CA GLU A 118 -5.63 6.50 7.83
C GLU A 118 -4.57 5.78 7.01
N LYS A 119 -3.50 5.26 7.60
CA LYS A 119 -2.51 4.42 6.90
C LYS A 119 -3.15 3.20 6.24
N VAL A 120 -4.26 2.71 6.77
CA VAL A 120 -5.06 1.64 6.15
C VAL A 120 -5.51 2.01 4.74
N LEU A 121 -5.82 3.27 4.49
CA LEU A 121 -6.29 3.74 3.19
C LEU A 121 -5.18 3.71 2.12
N ALA A 122 -3.92 3.81 2.56
CA ALA A 122 -2.75 3.72 1.69
C ALA A 122 -2.43 2.28 1.28
N LEU A 123 -2.97 1.28 1.97
CA LEU A 123 -2.72 -0.12 1.66
C LEU A 123 -3.15 -0.45 0.22
N SER A 124 -2.37 -1.31 -0.43
CA SER A 124 -2.75 -1.82 -1.74
C SER A 124 -4.05 -2.62 -1.65
N ASN A 125 -4.81 -2.67 -2.75
CA ASN A 125 -6.05 -3.44 -2.80
C ASN A 125 -5.82 -4.92 -2.46
N ARG A 126 -4.68 -5.48 -2.90
CA ARG A 126 -4.27 -6.85 -2.58
C ARG A 126 -4.07 -7.03 -1.07
N THR A 127 -3.30 -6.15 -0.44
CA THR A 127 -3.06 -6.18 1.01
C THR A 127 -4.37 -6.16 1.79
N VAL A 128 -5.27 -5.22 1.44
CA VAL A 128 -6.59 -5.13 2.10
C VAL A 128 -7.41 -6.39 1.91
N LYS A 129 -7.44 -6.95 0.70
CA LYS A 129 -8.18 -8.21 0.43
C LYS A 129 -7.61 -9.38 1.24
N THR A 130 -6.30 -9.47 1.39
CA THR A 130 -5.66 -10.50 2.20
C THR A 130 -6.01 -10.36 3.68
N LEU A 131 -5.86 -9.14 4.25
CA LEU A 131 -6.11 -8.89 5.67
C LEU A 131 -7.59 -8.93 6.07
N THR A 132 -8.53 -8.84 5.13
CA THR A 132 -9.98 -8.81 5.40
C THR A 132 -10.77 -9.93 4.75
N GLY A 133 -10.11 -10.77 3.95
CA GLY A 133 -10.72 -11.88 3.21
C GLY A 133 -10.82 -13.17 4.00
N GLN A 134 -10.88 -14.29 3.29
CA GLN A 134 -10.98 -15.63 3.87
C GLN A 134 -9.78 -16.01 4.76
N LYS A 135 -8.62 -15.44 4.47
CA LYS A 135 -7.39 -15.66 5.23
C LYS A 135 -7.22 -14.72 6.44
N LYS A 136 -8.22 -13.89 6.76
CA LYS A 136 -8.11 -12.91 7.86
C LYS A 136 -7.76 -13.55 9.21
N ASP A 137 -8.30 -14.76 9.46
CA ASP A 137 -8.10 -15.48 10.70
C ASP A 137 -6.69 -16.12 10.81
N ASP A 138 -5.96 -16.15 9.68
CA ASP A 138 -4.56 -16.56 9.66
C ASP A 138 -3.64 -15.49 10.26
N PHE A 139 -4.11 -14.23 10.41
CA PHE A 139 -3.29 -13.13 10.91
C PHE A 139 -3.67 -12.73 12.31
N LYS A 140 -2.67 -12.63 13.20
CA LYS A 140 -2.83 -12.04 14.52
C LYS A 140 -3.04 -10.53 14.41
N GLU A 141 -3.71 -9.94 15.38
CA GLU A 141 -3.93 -8.46 15.36
C GLU A 141 -2.62 -7.67 15.38
N THR A 142 -1.61 -8.15 16.11
CA THR A 142 -0.27 -7.54 16.12
C THR A 142 0.37 -7.53 14.74
N GLU A 143 0.26 -8.62 14.00
CA GLU A 143 0.79 -8.73 12.63
C GLU A 143 0.07 -7.79 11.66
N ILE A 144 -1.24 -7.64 11.82
CA ILE A 144 -2.01 -6.69 11.01
C ILE A 144 -1.58 -5.25 11.31
N ILE A 145 -1.36 -4.91 12.57
CA ILE A 145 -0.85 -3.59 12.97
C ILE A 145 0.53 -3.37 12.39
N GLU A 146 1.44 -4.35 12.48
CA GLU A 146 2.77 -4.28 11.86
C GLU A 146 2.71 -4.01 10.36
N VAL A 147 1.80 -4.67 9.64
CA VAL A 147 1.59 -4.42 8.21
C VAL A 147 1.11 -2.99 7.97
N ILE A 148 0.13 -2.50 8.74
CA ILE A 148 -0.45 -1.16 8.56
C ILE A 148 0.59 -0.07 8.86
N THR A 149 1.43 -0.26 9.87
CA THR A 149 2.41 0.75 10.33
C THR A 149 3.74 0.70 9.59
N SER A 150 3.98 -0.36 8.83
CA SER A 150 5.21 -0.52 8.05
C SER A 150 5.34 0.53 6.94
N ASP A 151 6.58 0.96 6.66
CA ASP A 151 6.90 1.82 5.51
C ASP A 151 6.59 1.12 4.18
N ASN A 152 6.71 -0.21 4.14
CA ASN A 152 6.34 -1.02 2.99
C ASN A 152 5.37 -2.15 3.37
N PRO A 153 4.05 -1.85 3.46
CA PRO A 153 3.04 -2.81 3.89
C PRO A 153 2.99 -4.08 3.04
N THR A 154 3.26 -3.96 1.74
CA THR A 154 3.22 -5.12 0.82
C THR A 154 4.37 -6.08 1.07
N SER A 155 5.57 -5.57 1.30
CA SER A 155 6.75 -6.39 1.67
C SER A 155 6.57 -7.01 3.04
N LYS A 156 6.06 -6.25 4.02
CA LYS A 156 5.83 -6.77 5.37
C LYS A 156 4.80 -7.88 5.40
N LEU A 157 3.70 -7.73 4.65
CA LEU A 157 2.70 -8.79 4.51
C LEU A 157 3.30 -10.06 3.94
N LYS A 158 4.11 -9.92 2.89
CA LYS A 158 4.79 -11.06 2.25
C LYS A 158 5.76 -11.76 3.21
N GLU A 159 6.52 -11.01 3.98
CA GLU A 159 7.42 -11.54 5.01
C GLU A 159 6.64 -12.39 6.03
N ILE A 160 5.52 -11.86 6.54
CA ILE A 160 4.66 -12.58 7.50
C ILE A 160 4.05 -13.84 6.87
N GLU A 161 3.58 -13.76 5.60
CA GLU A 161 3.07 -14.93 4.88
C GLU A 161 4.15 -16.00 4.71
N GLU A 162 5.38 -15.62 4.33
CA GLU A 162 6.52 -16.53 4.17
C GLU A 162 6.93 -17.17 5.49
N GLN A 163 6.96 -16.40 6.60
CA GLN A 163 7.24 -16.93 7.94
C GLN A 163 6.19 -17.98 8.35
N LYS A 164 4.92 -17.69 8.11
CA LYS A 164 3.82 -18.64 8.41
C LYS A 164 3.87 -19.87 7.54
N GLU A 165 4.19 -19.73 6.27
CA GLU A 165 4.37 -20.88 5.37
C GLU A 165 5.55 -21.74 5.87
N ALA A 166 6.65 -21.14 6.28
CA ALA A 166 7.80 -21.86 6.85
C ALA A 166 7.44 -22.59 8.16
N ILE A 167 6.60 -21.99 9.02
CA ILE A 167 6.16 -22.63 10.27
C ILE A 167 5.20 -23.80 10.00
N LYS A 168 4.32 -23.68 9.00
CA LYS A 168 3.39 -24.76 8.59
C LYS A 168 4.12 -25.96 7.99
N LEU A 169 5.35 -25.77 7.50
CA LEU A 169 6.18 -26.83 6.92
C LEU A 169 6.84 -27.65 8.05
N SER A 170 6.06 -28.47 8.74
CA SER A 170 6.56 -29.35 9.80
C SER A 170 7.18 -30.64 9.27
N ASP A 171 6.89 -31.02 8.01
CA ASP A 171 7.37 -32.26 7.39
C ASP A 171 8.57 -31.99 6.46
N VAL A 172 9.48 -32.93 6.39
CA VAL A 172 10.71 -32.84 5.55
C VAL A 172 10.35 -32.68 4.06
N GLU A 173 9.26 -33.30 3.63
CA GLU A 173 8.82 -33.26 2.24
C GLU A 173 8.25 -31.88 1.86
N GLU A 174 7.47 -31.26 2.73
CA GLU A 174 6.99 -29.90 2.56
C GLU A 174 8.14 -28.88 2.56
N LYS A 175 9.11 -29.02 3.47
CA LYS A 175 10.35 -28.22 3.46
C LYS A 175 11.11 -28.37 2.16
N ARG A 176 11.17 -29.59 1.60
CA ARG A 176 11.80 -29.87 0.32
C ARG A 176 11.11 -29.16 -0.83
N ILE A 177 9.78 -29.17 -0.85
CA ILE A 177 8.96 -28.46 -1.85
C ILE A 177 9.21 -26.94 -1.75
N PHE A 178 9.19 -26.38 -0.54
CA PHE A 178 9.46 -24.96 -0.31
C PHE A 178 10.85 -24.55 -0.82
N LEU A 179 11.90 -25.28 -0.41
CA LEU A 179 13.27 -25.02 -0.85
C LEU A 179 13.45 -25.16 -2.36
N THR A 180 12.73 -26.08 -2.98
CA THR A 180 12.71 -26.25 -4.43
C THR A 180 12.11 -25.05 -5.14
N ARG A 181 10.97 -24.52 -4.64
CA ARG A 181 10.35 -23.29 -5.16
C ARG A 181 11.27 -22.08 -5.01
N GLU A 182 11.92 -21.93 -3.86
CA GLU A 182 12.87 -20.86 -3.63
C GLU A 182 14.10 -20.96 -4.55
N LYS A 183 14.60 -22.18 -4.78
CA LYS A 183 15.68 -22.42 -5.75
C LYS A 183 15.28 -21.95 -7.16
N VAL A 184 14.09 -22.30 -7.62
CA VAL A 184 13.58 -21.90 -8.94
C VAL A 184 13.47 -20.38 -9.05
N LYS A 185 12.91 -19.70 -8.04
CA LYS A 185 12.84 -18.23 -8.02
C LYS A 185 14.23 -17.57 -8.14
N ARG A 186 15.20 -18.07 -7.38
CA ARG A 186 16.58 -17.58 -7.44
C ARG A 186 17.25 -17.86 -8.77
N GLN A 187 17.02 -19.02 -9.36
CA GLN A 187 17.51 -19.33 -10.70
C GLN A 187 16.95 -18.35 -11.75
N HIS A 188 15.66 -18.01 -11.64
CA HIS A 188 15.05 -17.02 -12.54
C HIS A 188 15.66 -15.62 -12.38
N LEU A 189 15.93 -15.22 -11.14
CA LEU A 189 16.61 -13.95 -10.85
C LEU A 189 18.04 -13.95 -11.40
N ILE A 190 18.78 -15.03 -11.22
CA ILE A 190 20.13 -15.18 -11.78
C ILE A 190 20.10 -15.08 -13.32
N LYS A 191 19.12 -15.69 -13.96
CA LYS A 191 18.97 -15.58 -15.41
C LYS A 191 18.76 -14.12 -15.84
N LYS A 192 17.87 -13.40 -15.16
CA LYS A 192 17.61 -11.98 -15.42
C LYS A 192 18.86 -11.13 -15.24
N ILE A 193 19.58 -11.31 -14.13
CA ILE A 193 20.84 -10.59 -13.88
C ILE A 193 21.89 -10.89 -14.95
N ARG A 194 22.00 -12.12 -15.42
CA ARG A 194 22.92 -12.47 -16.51
C ARG A 194 22.56 -11.80 -17.83
N GLU A 195 21.28 -11.65 -18.12
CA GLU A 195 20.80 -10.91 -19.29
C GLU A 195 21.16 -9.41 -19.17
N GLU A 196 20.95 -8.82 -18.01
CA GLU A 196 21.31 -7.42 -17.73
C GLU A 196 22.85 -7.18 -17.82
N ILE A 197 23.65 -8.12 -17.31
CA ILE A 197 25.13 -8.04 -17.43
C ILE A 197 25.54 -8.08 -18.90
N ARG A 198 24.97 -8.99 -19.69
CA ARG A 198 25.27 -9.10 -21.12
C ARG A 198 24.93 -7.79 -21.85
N ASP A 199 23.79 -7.18 -21.55
CA ASP A 199 23.37 -5.91 -22.15
C ASP A 199 24.33 -4.77 -21.80
N ILE A 200 24.86 -4.78 -20.57
CA ILE A 200 25.91 -3.81 -20.14
C ILE A 200 27.20 -4.05 -20.88
N GLU A 201 27.65 -5.31 -21.01
CA GLU A 201 28.85 -5.67 -21.75
C GLU A 201 28.78 -5.27 -23.24
N GLU A 202 27.61 -5.43 -23.87
CA GLU A 202 27.38 -4.96 -25.24
C GLU A 202 27.45 -3.43 -25.36
N LYS A 203 26.89 -2.73 -24.40
CA LYS A 203 27.01 -1.25 -24.35
C LYS A 203 28.45 -0.79 -24.17
N ILE A 204 29.21 -1.44 -23.29
CA ILE A 204 30.66 -1.13 -23.12
C ILE A 204 31.42 -1.37 -24.42
N LYS A 205 31.15 -2.47 -25.13
CA LYS A 205 31.79 -2.74 -26.42
C LYS A 205 31.44 -1.71 -27.50
N SER A 206 30.27 -1.12 -27.44
CA SER A 206 29.85 -0.08 -28.40
C SER A 206 30.47 1.30 -28.14
N LEU A 207 31.11 1.48 -26.97
CA LEU A 207 31.79 2.72 -26.57
C LEU A 207 33.30 2.71 -26.87
N ASN A 208 33.85 1.54 -27.22
CA ASN A 208 35.22 1.36 -27.68
C ASN A 208 35.30 1.23 -29.20
#